data_01ca1933d27176b5bc9c4f90b76be153
#
_entry.id   01ca1933d27176b5bc9c4f90b76be153
#
_cell.length_a   1.000
_cell.length_b   1.000
_cell.length_c   1.000
_cell.angle_alpha   90.00
_cell.angle_beta   90.00
_cell.angle_gamma   90.00
#
_symmetry.space_group_name_H-M   'P 1'
#
loop_
_entity.id
_entity.type
_entity.pdbx_description
1 polymer ?
#
loop_
_entity_poly.entity_id
_entity_poly.type
_entity_poly.pdbx_seq_one_letter_code
_entity_poly.pdbx_strand_id
1 'polypeptide(L)'
;MRMNDLLAYLLRQPPRMPADSPLPAPPPRARSEVSAVLEGSDPRFNTDSAPTPDIRPLRLLLVAGAKDHGPGEHDYPAWLEAWSELLAAAPGVSVDTAMEWPEPEQLLAVDTIVFYQKGAWNQQRAAAIDAHLARGGGLVYIHWAIEGGSEAPQFANRIGLASDAAHTRYRHGPLQLHFAADSRHPIARNFGTVRLHDESYWSLQGDASGIRELASASESGHPRPLFWTVEPDRGRVFVSVPGHYSWTFDDPLYRILIFRGIAWSAGEPVDRFNPLVPLGASLQD
;
A
#
# COMPACT_ATOMS: atom_id res chain seq x y z
N MET A 1 16.68 18.34 -3.26
CA MET A 1 17.30 17.61 -4.39
C MET A 1 17.49 18.63 -5.50
N ARG A 2 18.69 18.70 -6.10
CA ARG A 2 18.96 19.61 -7.23
C ARG A 2 18.24 19.08 -8.48
N MET A 3 17.85 19.97 -9.40
CA MET A 3 17.21 19.60 -10.68
C MET A 3 17.99 18.50 -11.43
N ASN A 4 19.33 18.53 -11.35
CA ASN A 4 20.20 17.51 -11.96
C ASN A 4 20.09 16.14 -11.29
N ASP A 5 19.79 16.07 -9.99
CA ASP A 5 19.62 14.82 -9.26
C ASP A 5 18.28 14.17 -9.60
N LEU A 6 17.24 14.98 -9.83
CA LEU A 6 15.94 14.52 -10.33
C LEU A 6 16.05 14.00 -11.76
N LEU A 7 16.79 14.71 -12.62
CA LEU A 7 17.01 14.27 -14.01
C LEU A 7 17.84 12.96 -14.06
N ALA A 8 18.87 12.86 -13.23
CA ALA A 8 19.71 11.65 -13.12
C ALA A 8 18.89 10.46 -12.58
N TYR A 9 17.95 10.71 -11.67
CA TYR A 9 17.03 9.70 -11.19
C TYR A 9 15.99 9.32 -12.25
N LEU A 10 15.38 10.26 -12.94
CA LEU A 10 14.43 10.00 -14.03
C LEU A 10 15.06 9.22 -15.20
N LEU A 11 16.39 9.31 -15.35
CA LEU A 11 17.16 8.54 -16.30
C LEU A 11 17.62 7.18 -15.76
N ARG A 12 17.64 6.97 -14.45
CA ARG A 12 17.80 5.65 -13.83
C ARG A 12 16.43 4.95 -13.85
N GLN A 13 16.36 3.86 -14.57
CA GLN A 13 15.24 2.95 -14.40
C GLN A 13 15.33 2.37 -12.98
N PRO A 14 14.33 2.53 -12.12
CA PRO A 14 14.34 1.84 -10.83
C PRO A 14 14.48 0.34 -11.06
N PRO A 15 15.11 -0.39 -10.14
CA PRO A 15 15.21 -1.83 -10.26
C PRO A 15 13.78 -2.39 -10.44
N ARG A 16 13.62 -3.20 -11.49
CA ARG A 16 12.33 -3.85 -11.74
C ARG A 16 12.18 -5.03 -10.78
N MET A 17 10.96 -5.23 -10.31
CA MET A 17 10.65 -6.46 -9.60
C MET A 17 10.96 -7.66 -10.50
N PRO A 18 11.49 -8.77 -9.93
CA PRO A 18 11.79 -9.98 -10.70
C PRO A 18 10.57 -10.48 -11.48
N ALA A 19 10.75 -10.74 -12.78
CA ALA A 19 9.67 -11.15 -13.69
C ALA A 19 9.47 -12.69 -13.76
N ASP A 20 10.08 -13.44 -12.87
CA ASP A 20 10.23 -14.89 -13.00
C ASP A 20 9.03 -15.71 -12.47
N SER A 21 7.84 -15.10 -12.36
CA SER A 21 6.63 -15.82 -11.94
C SER A 21 6.25 -16.92 -12.96
N PRO A 22 5.80 -18.09 -12.50
CA PRO A 22 5.29 -19.15 -13.39
C PRO A 22 3.99 -18.74 -14.12
N LEU A 23 3.31 -17.69 -13.66
CA LEU A 23 2.12 -17.17 -14.31
C LEU A 23 2.47 -15.92 -15.16
N PRO A 24 1.80 -15.71 -16.30
CA PRO A 24 2.05 -14.54 -17.12
C PRO A 24 1.57 -13.28 -16.41
N ALA A 25 2.42 -12.26 -16.42
CA ALA A 25 2.05 -10.94 -15.93
C ALA A 25 0.88 -10.36 -16.77
N PRO A 26 -0.02 -9.57 -16.18
CA PRO A 26 -1.04 -8.83 -16.92
C PRO A 26 -0.43 -7.90 -17.96
N PRO A 27 -1.17 -7.55 -19.04
CA PRO A 27 -0.70 -6.58 -20.01
C PRO A 27 -0.48 -5.22 -19.36
N PRO A 28 0.44 -4.39 -19.92
CA PRO A 28 0.65 -3.03 -19.48
C PRO A 28 -0.62 -2.18 -19.51
N ARG A 29 -0.75 -1.21 -18.61
CA ARG A 29 -1.86 -0.26 -18.57
C ARG A 29 -1.73 0.80 -19.65
N ALA A 30 -2.86 1.21 -20.23
CA ALA A 30 -2.89 2.37 -21.09
C ALA A 30 -2.63 3.65 -20.27
N ARG A 31 -1.81 4.57 -20.82
CA ARG A 31 -1.52 5.87 -20.17
C ARG A 31 -2.79 6.67 -19.90
N SER A 32 -3.78 6.62 -20.81
CA SER A 32 -5.06 7.31 -20.63
C SER A 32 -5.85 6.82 -19.42
N GLU A 33 -5.78 5.52 -19.10
CA GLU A 33 -6.42 4.95 -17.93
C GLU A 33 -5.77 5.49 -16.63
N VAL A 34 -4.45 5.59 -16.61
CA VAL A 34 -3.69 6.10 -15.49
C VAL A 34 -3.90 7.60 -15.30
N SER A 35 -3.83 8.39 -16.39
CA SER A 35 -4.10 9.84 -16.35
C SER A 35 -5.52 10.15 -15.89
N ALA A 36 -6.51 9.33 -16.25
CA ALA A 36 -7.87 9.51 -15.77
C ALA A 36 -7.98 9.43 -14.24
N VAL A 37 -7.15 8.59 -13.59
CA VAL A 37 -7.13 8.48 -12.14
C VAL A 37 -6.30 9.60 -11.50
N LEU A 38 -5.18 9.98 -12.10
CA LEU A 38 -4.29 11.01 -11.55
C LEU A 38 -4.87 12.42 -11.69
N GLU A 39 -5.46 12.73 -12.85
CA GLU A 39 -5.84 14.07 -13.29
C GLU A 39 -7.36 14.27 -13.41
N GLY A 40 -8.14 13.20 -13.23
CA GLY A 40 -9.58 13.25 -13.33
C GLY A 40 -10.21 14.22 -12.35
N SER A 41 -11.21 14.97 -12.80
CA SER A 41 -12.00 15.89 -11.99
C SER A 41 -13.25 15.20 -11.46
N ASP A 42 -13.11 14.39 -10.42
CA ASP A 42 -14.26 13.83 -9.72
C ASP A 42 -14.94 14.94 -8.89
N PRO A 43 -16.18 15.32 -9.19
CA PRO A 43 -16.87 16.41 -8.49
C PRO A 43 -17.07 16.14 -6.98
N ARG A 44 -16.95 14.89 -6.55
CA ARG A 44 -17.00 14.52 -5.13
C ARG A 44 -15.80 15.04 -4.33
N PHE A 45 -14.70 15.36 -5.04
CA PHE A 45 -13.41 15.77 -4.47
C PHE A 45 -12.98 17.14 -4.98
N ASN A 46 -13.90 18.10 -5.09
CA ASN A 46 -13.58 19.43 -5.60
C ASN A 46 -12.41 20.05 -4.82
N THR A 47 -11.26 20.16 -5.50
CA THR A 47 -10.00 20.66 -4.91
C THR A 47 -9.69 22.10 -5.33
N ASP A 48 -10.64 22.81 -5.93
CA ASP A 48 -10.42 24.11 -6.58
C ASP A 48 -9.93 25.24 -5.67
N SER A 49 -9.62 24.98 -4.41
CA SER A 49 -9.26 26.04 -3.48
C SER A 49 -8.19 25.71 -2.44
N ALA A 50 -7.59 24.54 -2.48
CA ALA A 50 -6.53 24.24 -1.52
C ALA A 50 -5.20 24.84 -2.02
N PRO A 51 -4.54 25.72 -1.25
CA PRO A 51 -3.18 26.15 -1.56
C PRO A 51 -2.30 24.91 -1.66
N THR A 52 -1.32 24.93 -2.58
CA THR A 52 -0.31 23.87 -2.65
C THR A 52 0.31 23.73 -1.26
N PRO A 53 0.11 22.62 -0.56
CA PRO A 53 0.60 22.51 0.81
C PRO A 53 2.12 22.55 0.79
N ASP A 54 2.71 23.22 1.77
CA ASP A 54 4.14 23.15 1.99
C ASP A 54 4.55 21.68 2.20
N ILE A 55 5.45 21.20 1.35
CA ILE A 55 5.96 19.83 1.44
C ILE A 55 6.88 19.76 2.65
N ARG A 56 6.38 19.18 3.75
CA ARG A 56 7.23 18.94 4.91
C ARG A 56 8.19 17.75 4.67
N PRO A 57 9.34 17.70 5.34
CA PRO A 57 10.16 16.50 5.40
C PRO A 57 9.32 15.30 5.89
N LEU A 58 9.44 14.17 5.20
CA LEU A 58 8.73 12.94 5.52
C LEU A 58 9.74 11.80 5.68
N ARG A 59 9.63 11.06 6.77
CA ARG A 59 10.48 9.91 7.09
C ARG A 59 9.65 8.64 7.02
N LEU A 60 9.98 7.79 6.07
CA LEU A 60 9.36 6.49 5.86
C LEU A 60 10.27 5.38 6.35
N LEU A 61 9.68 4.32 6.89
CA LEU A 61 10.34 3.08 7.19
C LEU A 61 9.67 1.95 6.41
N LEU A 62 10.41 1.29 5.52
CA LEU A 62 9.94 0.12 4.83
C LEU A 62 10.44 -1.13 5.55
N VAL A 63 9.52 -2.04 5.83
CA VAL A 63 9.83 -3.29 6.53
C VAL A 63 9.47 -4.46 5.64
N ALA A 64 10.46 -5.33 5.38
CA ALA A 64 10.30 -6.51 4.56
C ALA A 64 10.69 -7.78 5.32
N GLY A 65 10.14 -8.91 4.91
CA GLY A 65 10.55 -10.23 5.40
C GLY A 65 11.51 -10.94 4.46
N ALA A 66 11.97 -12.12 4.88
CA ALA A 66 12.65 -13.05 3.99
C ALA A 66 11.68 -13.56 2.93
N LYS A 67 12.18 -13.83 1.71
CA LYS A 67 11.38 -14.44 0.64
C LYS A 67 10.90 -15.84 1.07
N ASP A 68 9.61 -16.10 0.91
CA ASP A 68 8.98 -17.32 1.39
C ASP A 68 8.12 -18.05 0.35
N HIS A 69 8.03 -17.54 -0.89
CA HIS A 69 7.30 -18.14 -2.01
C HIS A 69 8.19 -18.30 -3.25
N GLY A 70 7.59 -18.83 -4.32
CA GLY A 70 8.25 -19.06 -5.60
C GLY A 70 8.72 -17.79 -6.32
N PRO A 71 9.30 -17.94 -7.52
CA PRO A 71 9.72 -16.80 -8.33
C PRO A 71 8.54 -15.87 -8.65
N GLY A 72 8.75 -14.57 -8.53
CA GLY A 72 7.73 -13.55 -8.79
C GLY A 72 6.60 -13.45 -7.76
N GLU A 73 6.68 -14.20 -6.67
CA GLU A 73 5.72 -14.21 -5.57
C GLU A 73 6.42 -13.82 -4.27
N HIS A 74 5.78 -13.00 -3.41
CA HIS A 74 6.30 -12.57 -2.10
C HIS A 74 7.78 -12.16 -2.15
N ASP A 75 8.15 -11.38 -3.16
CA ASP A 75 9.54 -10.97 -3.31
C ASP A 75 9.86 -9.74 -2.46
N TYR A 76 9.70 -9.92 -1.14
CA TYR A 76 9.86 -8.88 -0.13
C TYR A 76 11.22 -8.17 -0.21
N PRO A 77 12.37 -8.87 -0.35
CA PRO A 77 13.67 -8.22 -0.42
C PRO A 77 13.82 -7.36 -1.69
N ALA A 78 13.39 -7.86 -2.86
CA ALA A 78 13.45 -7.11 -4.11
C ALA A 78 12.51 -5.88 -4.08
N TRP A 79 11.33 -6.04 -3.47
CA TRP A 79 10.43 -4.90 -3.24
C TRP A 79 11.07 -3.86 -2.32
N LEU A 80 11.72 -4.28 -1.23
CA LEU A 80 12.37 -3.37 -0.29
C LEU A 80 13.43 -2.51 -1.00
N GLU A 81 14.26 -3.11 -1.83
CA GLU A 81 15.26 -2.42 -2.64
C GLU A 81 14.60 -1.45 -3.63
N ALA A 82 13.69 -1.95 -4.48
CA ALA A 82 13.05 -1.16 -5.53
C ALA A 82 12.22 0.00 -4.97
N TRP A 83 11.42 -0.24 -3.93
CA TRP A 83 10.52 0.76 -3.39
C TRP A 83 11.20 1.77 -2.46
N SER A 84 12.29 1.39 -1.79
CA SER A 84 13.10 2.35 -1.05
C SER A 84 13.74 3.39 -1.98
N GLU A 85 14.30 2.96 -3.10
CA GLU A 85 14.83 3.87 -4.12
C GLU A 85 13.73 4.73 -4.75
N LEU A 86 12.60 4.10 -5.11
CA LEU A 86 11.47 4.78 -5.74
C LEU A 86 10.90 5.89 -4.84
N LEU A 87 10.63 5.60 -3.56
CA LEU A 87 10.07 6.57 -2.63
C LEU A 87 11.06 7.66 -2.23
N ALA A 88 12.35 7.32 -2.11
CA ALA A 88 13.40 8.29 -1.81
C ALA A 88 13.60 9.35 -2.91
N ALA A 89 13.09 9.09 -4.10
CA ALA A 89 13.12 10.08 -5.19
C ALA A 89 12.14 11.23 -4.99
N ALA A 90 11.10 11.06 -4.18
CA ALA A 90 10.16 12.15 -3.92
C ALA A 90 10.85 13.29 -3.13
N PRO A 91 10.56 14.55 -3.46
CA PRO A 91 11.14 15.68 -2.75
C PRO A 91 10.83 15.64 -1.25
N GLY A 92 11.89 15.84 -0.45
CA GLY A 92 11.79 15.90 1.01
C GLY A 92 11.43 14.59 1.69
N VAL A 93 11.56 13.44 1.00
CA VAL A 93 11.36 12.11 1.56
C VAL A 93 12.71 11.47 1.89
N SER A 94 12.82 10.92 3.11
CA SER A 94 13.87 10.00 3.50
C SER A 94 13.26 8.64 3.78
N VAL A 95 13.94 7.58 3.34
CA VAL A 95 13.49 6.21 3.50
C VAL A 95 14.55 5.45 4.30
N ASP A 96 14.13 4.84 5.38
CA ASP A 96 14.90 3.85 6.14
C ASP A 96 14.31 2.46 5.86
N THR A 97 15.08 1.41 6.10
CA THR A 97 14.67 0.04 5.83
C THR A 97 14.96 -0.87 7.00
N ALA A 98 14.13 -1.90 7.18
CA ALA A 98 14.36 -2.95 8.16
C ALA A 98 13.94 -4.32 7.61
N MET A 99 14.61 -5.36 8.09
CA MET A 99 14.19 -6.75 7.84
C MET A 99 13.47 -7.29 9.06
N GLU A 100 12.36 -8.01 8.83
CA GLU A 100 11.51 -8.67 9.83
C GLU A 100 10.85 -7.73 10.85
N TRP A 101 11.61 -6.97 11.61
CA TRP A 101 11.11 -6.03 12.60
C TRP A 101 12.10 -4.89 12.82
N PRO A 102 11.63 -3.63 12.91
CA PRO A 102 12.50 -2.48 13.10
C PRO A 102 13.12 -2.41 14.48
N GLU A 103 14.27 -1.76 14.57
CA GLU A 103 14.86 -1.37 15.85
C GLU A 103 14.02 -0.28 16.54
N PRO A 104 14.04 -0.20 17.88
CA PRO A 104 13.26 0.79 18.63
C PRO A 104 13.53 2.24 18.20
N GLU A 105 14.76 2.56 17.85
CA GLU A 105 15.18 3.90 17.39
C GLU A 105 14.54 4.25 16.04
N GLN A 106 14.44 3.27 15.14
CA GLN A 106 13.77 3.45 13.84
C GLN A 106 12.27 3.72 14.03
N LEU A 107 11.61 2.94 14.92
CA LEU A 107 10.18 3.13 15.22
C LEU A 107 9.88 4.54 15.75
N LEU A 108 10.79 5.11 16.56
CA LEU A 108 10.62 6.45 17.12
C LEU A 108 10.88 7.56 16.10
N ALA A 109 11.72 7.30 15.10
CA ALA A 109 12.24 8.32 14.19
C ALA A 109 11.35 8.62 12.99
N VAL A 110 10.37 7.75 12.67
CA VAL A 110 9.65 7.78 11.39
C VAL A 110 8.21 8.27 11.53
N ASP A 111 7.68 8.83 10.44
CA ASP A 111 6.30 9.31 10.36
C ASP A 111 5.35 8.17 9.96
N THR A 112 5.79 7.28 9.07
CA THR A 112 4.98 6.16 8.57
C THR A 112 5.83 4.91 8.38
N ILE A 113 5.25 3.76 8.75
CA ILE A 113 5.85 2.43 8.56
C ILE A 113 5.04 1.67 7.51
N VAL A 114 5.71 1.08 6.54
CA VAL A 114 5.11 0.25 5.49
C VAL A 114 5.62 -1.18 5.65
N PHE A 115 4.72 -2.10 5.93
CA PHE A 115 5.02 -3.53 6.08
C PHE A 115 4.65 -4.29 4.81
N TYR A 116 5.61 -4.96 4.21
CA TYR A 116 5.41 -5.96 3.16
C TYR A 116 6.23 -7.20 3.49
N GLN A 117 5.62 -8.13 4.16
CA GLN A 117 6.25 -9.34 4.70
C GLN A 117 5.17 -10.36 5.09
N LYS A 118 5.55 -11.56 5.46
CA LYS A 118 4.68 -12.41 6.25
C LYS A 118 4.49 -11.77 7.63
N GLY A 119 3.25 -11.49 7.98
CA GLY A 119 2.93 -10.90 9.28
C GLY A 119 3.32 -11.82 10.44
N ALA A 120 3.72 -11.22 11.53
CA ALA A 120 3.93 -11.88 12.80
C ALA A 120 3.50 -10.94 13.92
N TRP A 121 2.56 -11.36 14.72
CA TRP A 121 1.98 -10.54 15.77
C TRP A 121 2.27 -11.13 17.15
N ASN A 122 2.62 -10.28 18.10
CA ASN A 122 2.79 -10.62 19.51
C ASN A 122 2.63 -9.36 20.37
N GLN A 123 2.61 -9.55 21.69
CA GLN A 123 2.39 -8.44 22.63
C GLN A 123 3.47 -7.34 22.55
N GLN A 124 4.72 -7.69 22.29
CA GLN A 124 5.81 -6.70 22.16
C GLN A 124 5.60 -5.81 20.92
N ARG A 125 5.26 -6.42 19.78
CA ARG A 125 4.92 -5.70 18.54
C ARG A 125 3.66 -4.86 18.71
N ALA A 126 2.65 -5.37 19.42
CA ALA A 126 1.44 -4.63 19.77
C ALA A 126 1.76 -3.34 20.51
N ALA A 127 2.57 -3.39 21.57
CA ALA A 127 2.94 -2.21 22.34
C ALA A 127 3.70 -1.17 21.51
N ALA A 128 4.61 -1.60 20.63
CA ALA A 128 5.35 -0.71 19.74
C ALA A 128 4.44 -0.02 18.72
N ILE A 129 3.49 -0.76 18.13
CA ILE A 129 2.51 -0.22 17.19
C ILE A 129 1.54 0.74 17.90
N ASP A 130 1.05 0.40 19.08
CA ASP A 130 0.18 1.27 19.88
C ASP A 130 0.88 2.59 20.21
N ALA A 131 2.15 2.55 20.61
CA ALA A 131 2.95 3.75 20.88
C ALA A 131 3.15 4.60 19.60
N HIS A 132 3.33 3.96 18.43
CA HIS A 132 3.46 4.66 17.15
C HIS A 132 2.14 5.37 16.77
N LEU A 133 1.01 4.69 16.88
CA LEU A 133 -0.31 5.23 16.59
C LEU A 133 -0.69 6.36 17.57
N ALA A 134 -0.44 6.20 18.87
CA ALA A 134 -0.76 7.19 19.89
C ALA A 134 -0.07 8.54 19.66
N ARG A 135 1.12 8.55 19.05
CA ARG A 135 1.81 9.81 18.67
C ARG A 135 1.38 10.37 17.30
N GLY A 136 0.41 9.73 16.63
CA GLY A 136 -0.11 10.15 15.33
C GLY A 136 0.65 9.54 14.14
N GLY A 137 1.41 8.47 14.36
CA GLY A 137 2.15 7.77 13.31
C GLY A 137 1.24 7.04 12.33
N GLY A 138 1.71 6.88 11.09
CA GLY A 138 1.03 6.16 10.01
C GLY A 138 1.48 4.72 9.88
N LEU A 139 0.56 3.85 9.48
CA LEU A 139 0.86 2.44 9.16
C LEU A 139 0.27 2.05 7.81
N VAL A 140 1.03 1.27 7.07
CA VAL A 140 0.59 0.65 5.82
C VAL A 140 0.91 -0.84 5.89
N TYR A 141 -0.10 -1.67 5.70
CA TYR A 141 0.07 -3.12 5.64
C TYR A 141 -0.29 -3.62 4.24
N ILE A 142 0.63 -4.34 3.63
CA ILE A 142 0.48 -4.88 2.28
C ILE A 142 0.46 -6.40 2.37
N HIS A 143 -0.60 -6.98 1.81
CA HIS A 143 -0.76 -8.39 1.57
C HIS A 143 -0.68 -9.23 2.86
N TRP A 144 0.22 -10.19 2.93
CA TRP A 144 0.35 -11.09 4.07
C TRP A 144 0.89 -10.42 5.35
N ALA A 145 1.22 -9.14 5.28
CA ALA A 145 1.57 -8.36 6.47
C ALA A 145 0.41 -8.24 7.48
N ILE A 146 -0.82 -8.54 7.05
CA ILE A 146 -1.99 -8.59 7.95
C ILE A 146 -2.15 -9.92 8.70
N GLU A 147 -1.21 -10.87 8.55
CA GLU A 147 -1.25 -12.16 9.26
C GLU A 147 -0.96 -11.96 10.75
N GLY A 148 -1.90 -12.36 11.58
CA GLY A 148 -1.83 -12.27 13.04
C GLY A 148 -1.79 -13.63 13.73
N GLY A 149 -1.92 -14.74 12.99
CA GLY A 149 -2.02 -16.08 13.56
C GLY A 149 -3.13 -16.19 14.60
N SER A 150 -2.87 -16.86 15.71
CA SER A 150 -3.82 -16.98 16.82
C SER A 150 -4.20 -15.64 17.46
N GLU A 151 -3.39 -14.60 17.29
CA GLU A 151 -3.61 -13.26 17.81
C GLU A 151 -4.30 -12.32 16.79
N ALA A 152 -4.76 -12.84 15.65
CA ALA A 152 -5.42 -12.06 14.62
C ALA A 152 -6.60 -11.22 15.13
N PRO A 153 -7.47 -11.68 16.07
CA PRO A 153 -8.52 -10.83 16.63
C PRO A 153 -7.97 -9.60 17.35
N GLN A 154 -6.85 -9.73 18.06
CA GLN A 154 -6.21 -8.60 18.75
C GLN A 154 -5.49 -7.67 17.77
N PHE A 155 -4.88 -8.23 16.73
CA PHE A 155 -4.29 -7.45 15.65
C PHE A 155 -5.35 -6.64 14.89
N ALA A 156 -6.50 -7.25 14.60
CA ALA A 156 -7.62 -6.59 13.94
C ALA A 156 -8.12 -5.33 14.67
N ASN A 157 -8.01 -5.26 16.01
CA ASN A 157 -8.35 -4.05 16.76
C ASN A 157 -7.54 -2.81 16.34
N ARG A 158 -6.40 -2.99 15.65
CA ARG A 158 -5.49 -1.91 15.21
C ARG A 158 -5.60 -1.65 13.72
N ILE A 159 -5.82 -2.70 12.94
CA ILE A 159 -5.81 -2.61 11.47
C ILE A 159 -7.18 -2.85 10.82
N GLY A 160 -8.22 -3.07 11.64
CA GLY A 160 -9.60 -3.35 11.22
C GLY A 160 -9.86 -4.83 10.98
N LEU A 161 -9.20 -5.43 10.00
CA LEU A 161 -9.32 -6.85 9.69
C LEU A 161 -7.92 -7.47 9.59
N ALA A 162 -7.75 -8.68 10.12
CA ALA A 162 -6.50 -9.42 10.13
C ALA A 162 -6.68 -10.84 9.59
N SER A 163 -5.65 -11.37 8.98
CA SER A 163 -5.58 -12.75 8.52
C SER A 163 -5.21 -13.68 9.67
N ASP A 164 -5.80 -14.85 9.63
CA ASP A 164 -5.42 -16.03 10.41
C ASP A 164 -5.34 -17.19 9.41
N ALA A 165 -4.13 -17.64 9.13
CA ALA A 165 -3.88 -18.67 8.11
C ALA A 165 -4.67 -19.99 8.31
N ALA A 166 -5.16 -20.25 9.54
CA ALA A 166 -6.01 -21.40 9.81
C ALA A 166 -7.45 -21.23 9.30
N HIS A 167 -7.96 -20.00 9.21
CA HIS A 167 -9.36 -19.72 8.87
C HIS A 167 -9.53 -18.83 7.64
N THR A 168 -8.55 -17.99 7.32
CA THR A 168 -8.57 -17.12 6.14
C THR A 168 -8.60 -17.96 4.88
N ARG A 169 -9.50 -17.61 3.99
CA ARG A 169 -9.60 -18.19 2.65
C ARG A 169 -8.98 -17.24 1.66
N TYR A 170 -8.44 -17.78 0.60
CA TYR A 170 -7.78 -17.02 -0.44
C TYR A 170 -8.03 -17.60 -1.84
N ARG A 171 -7.82 -16.78 -2.85
CA ARG A 171 -7.88 -17.19 -4.25
C ARG A 171 -6.94 -16.33 -5.09
N HIS A 172 -6.17 -16.97 -5.94
CA HIS A 172 -5.37 -16.34 -6.98
C HIS A 172 -6.19 -16.12 -8.25
N GLY A 173 -5.96 -15.02 -8.94
CA GLY A 173 -6.53 -14.79 -10.25
C GLY A 173 -7.05 -13.36 -10.49
N PRO A 174 -7.93 -13.20 -11.49
CA PRO A 174 -8.47 -11.89 -11.81
C PRO A 174 -9.38 -11.38 -10.68
N LEU A 175 -9.13 -10.14 -10.26
CA LEU A 175 -9.89 -9.39 -9.28
C LEU A 175 -10.54 -8.21 -10.00
N GLN A 176 -11.84 -8.06 -9.88
CA GLN A 176 -12.53 -6.85 -10.29
C GLN A 176 -12.81 -6.01 -9.06
N LEU A 177 -12.00 -4.99 -8.87
CA LEU A 177 -12.14 -4.05 -7.76
C LEU A 177 -13.28 -3.08 -8.03
N HIS A 178 -14.19 -2.98 -7.09
CA HIS A 178 -15.26 -1.99 -7.07
C HIS A 178 -14.99 -0.99 -5.95
N PHE A 179 -14.87 0.27 -6.30
CA PHE A 179 -14.73 1.36 -5.35
C PHE A 179 -16.13 1.83 -4.94
N ALA A 180 -16.35 2.04 -3.65
CA ALA A 180 -17.65 2.47 -3.15
C ALA A 180 -18.05 3.80 -3.80
N ALA A 181 -19.20 3.83 -4.44
CA ALA A 181 -19.66 4.97 -5.23
C ALA A 181 -19.87 6.25 -4.39
N ASP A 182 -20.16 6.09 -3.11
CA ASP A 182 -20.31 7.17 -2.12
C ASP A 182 -19.02 7.45 -1.34
N SER A 183 -17.96 6.69 -1.60
CA SER A 183 -16.67 6.92 -0.96
C SER A 183 -16.13 8.29 -1.33
N ARG A 184 -15.99 9.16 -0.31
CA ARG A 184 -15.29 10.44 -0.42
C ARG A 184 -13.87 10.35 0.13
N HIS A 185 -13.34 9.13 0.28
CA HIS A 185 -12.00 8.96 0.79
C HIS A 185 -10.96 9.35 -0.28
N PRO A 186 -10.02 10.25 0.03
CA PRO A 186 -9.12 10.81 -0.98
C PRO A 186 -8.24 9.75 -1.68
N ILE A 187 -7.94 8.62 -1.03
CA ILE A 187 -7.21 7.52 -1.66
C ILE A 187 -7.98 6.96 -2.87
N ALA A 188 -9.30 6.84 -2.78
CA ALA A 188 -10.16 6.28 -3.81
C ALA A 188 -10.56 7.29 -4.91
N ARG A 189 -10.06 8.52 -4.84
CA ARG A 189 -10.42 9.58 -5.79
C ARG A 189 -10.14 9.19 -7.24
N ASN A 190 -11.13 9.40 -8.11
CA ASN A 190 -11.12 9.15 -9.55
C ASN A 190 -11.04 7.66 -9.94
N PHE A 191 -11.01 6.75 -8.97
CA PHE A 191 -11.09 5.33 -9.29
C PHE A 191 -12.50 4.92 -9.68
N GLY A 192 -12.60 4.23 -10.81
CA GLY A 192 -13.76 3.44 -11.19
C GLY A 192 -13.51 1.96 -10.91
N THR A 193 -14.08 1.08 -11.74
CA THR A 193 -13.76 -0.35 -11.68
C THR A 193 -12.35 -0.62 -12.19
N VAL A 194 -11.53 -1.28 -11.38
CA VAL A 194 -10.16 -1.67 -11.75
C VAL A 194 -10.04 -3.19 -11.78
N ARG A 195 -9.39 -3.71 -12.80
CA ARG A 195 -9.05 -5.14 -12.86
C ARG A 195 -7.59 -5.31 -12.47
N LEU A 196 -7.35 -6.15 -11.45
CA LEU A 196 -6.03 -6.65 -11.08
C LEU A 196 -5.97 -8.16 -11.33
N HIS A 197 -4.77 -8.71 -11.34
CA HIS A 197 -4.54 -10.15 -11.26
C HIS A 197 -3.63 -10.38 -10.07
N ASP A 198 -4.23 -10.78 -8.95
CA ASP A 198 -3.53 -10.93 -7.68
C ASP A 198 -4.25 -11.95 -6.79
N GLU A 199 -3.92 -11.99 -5.54
CA GLU A 199 -4.57 -12.81 -4.53
C GLU A 199 -5.59 -12.00 -3.73
N SER A 200 -6.75 -12.59 -3.47
CA SER A 200 -7.78 -12.06 -2.57
C SER A 200 -7.84 -12.87 -1.28
N TYR A 201 -8.19 -12.21 -0.16
CA TYR A 201 -8.47 -12.86 1.12
C TYR A 201 -9.90 -12.60 1.57
N TRP A 202 -10.50 -13.59 2.22
CA TRP A 202 -11.77 -13.41 2.93
C TRP A 202 -11.85 -14.32 4.16
N SER A 203 -12.91 -14.20 4.95
CA SER A 203 -12.99 -14.80 6.29
C SER A 203 -11.90 -14.29 7.24
N LEU A 204 -11.59 -13.00 7.11
CA LEU A 204 -10.68 -12.30 8.01
C LEU A 204 -11.28 -12.15 9.40
N GLN A 205 -10.44 -12.06 10.42
CA GLN A 205 -10.81 -11.78 11.80
C GLN A 205 -10.98 -10.26 11.98
N GLY A 206 -11.94 -9.87 12.84
CA GLY A 206 -12.23 -8.47 13.12
C GLY A 206 -13.67 -8.09 12.79
N ASP A 207 -14.02 -6.83 13.04
CA ASP A 207 -15.34 -6.27 12.74
C ASP A 207 -15.27 -5.38 11.50
N ALA A 208 -15.89 -5.84 10.41
CA ALA A 208 -15.94 -5.08 9.15
C ALA A 208 -16.71 -3.76 9.28
N SER A 209 -17.53 -3.56 10.30
CA SER A 209 -18.19 -2.27 10.55
C SER A 209 -17.23 -1.19 11.08
N GLY A 210 -16.07 -1.61 11.60
CA GLY A 210 -15.02 -0.72 12.11
C GLY A 210 -14.06 -0.20 11.05
N ILE A 211 -14.14 -0.70 9.80
CA ILE A 211 -13.27 -0.23 8.72
C ILE A 211 -13.98 0.77 7.81
N ARG A 212 -13.20 1.63 7.18
CA ARG A 212 -13.66 2.37 6.01
C ARG A 212 -13.19 1.66 4.75
N GLU A 213 -14.09 0.90 4.15
CA GLU A 213 -13.82 0.22 2.89
C GLU A 213 -13.54 1.24 1.77
N LEU A 214 -12.48 1.00 1.01
CA LEU A 214 -12.11 1.77 -0.18
C LEU A 214 -12.50 1.02 -1.44
N ALA A 215 -12.16 -0.27 -1.49
CA ALA A 215 -12.47 -1.14 -2.60
C ALA A 215 -12.67 -2.58 -2.14
N SER A 216 -13.58 -3.28 -2.81
CA SER A 216 -13.89 -4.69 -2.61
C SER A 216 -13.88 -5.46 -3.93
N ALA A 217 -13.77 -6.79 -3.85
CA ALA A 217 -14.04 -7.70 -4.95
C ALA A 217 -15.02 -8.78 -4.51
N SER A 218 -15.66 -9.44 -5.48
CA SER A 218 -16.60 -10.52 -5.19
C SER A 218 -15.87 -11.84 -5.00
N GLU A 219 -16.02 -12.44 -3.82
CA GLU A 219 -15.57 -13.80 -3.53
C GLU A 219 -16.74 -14.65 -3.01
N SER A 220 -16.97 -15.78 -3.67
CA SER A 220 -18.11 -16.66 -3.39
C SER A 220 -19.47 -15.94 -3.45
N GLY A 221 -19.61 -14.98 -4.38
CA GLY A 221 -20.86 -14.21 -4.58
C GLY A 221 -21.08 -13.07 -3.60
N HIS A 222 -20.13 -12.76 -2.75
CA HIS A 222 -20.21 -11.69 -1.76
C HIS A 222 -19.09 -10.68 -1.93
N PRO A 223 -19.35 -9.35 -1.78
CA PRO A 223 -18.28 -8.35 -1.75
C PRO A 223 -17.40 -8.60 -0.53
N ARG A 224 -16.08 -8.51 -0.74
CA ARG A 224 -15.06 -8.66 0.30
C ARG A 224 -14.11 -7.48 0.25
N PRO A 225 -13.89 -6.78 1.37
CA PRO A 225 -12.94 -5.68 1.43
C PRO A 225 -11.54 -6.16 1.04
N LEU A 226 -10.90 -5.45 0.10
CA LEU A 226 -9.51 -5.70 -0.30
C LEU A 226 -8.62 -4.49 -0.05
N PHE A 227 -9.21 -3.29 0.08
CA PHE A 227 -8.53 -2.08 0.50
C PHE A 227 -9.39 -1.35 1.51
N TRP A 228 -8.81 -0.96 2.63
CA TRP A 228 -9.52 -0.21 3.66
C TRP A 228 -8.60 0.69 4.47
N THR A 229 -9.21 1.57 5.25
CA THR A 229 -8.54 2.38 6.26
C THR A 229 -9.22 2.26 7.60
N VAL A 230 -8.45 2.48 8.65
CA VAL A 230 -8.92 2.73 10.01
C VAL A 230 -8.12 3.88 10.62
N GLU A 231 -8.72 4.60 11.56
CA GLU A 231 -8.10 5.72 12.26
C GLU A 231 -8.11 5.44 13.77
N PRO A 232 -7.26 4.50 14.23
CA PRO A 232 -7.19 4.19 15.65
C PRO A 232 -6.42 5.27 16.39
N ASP A 233 -6.98 5.72 17.52
CA ASP A 233 -6.41 6.76 18.37
C ASP A 233 -6.09 8.06 17.57
N ARG A 234 -4.84 8.43 17.42
CA ARG A 234 -4.38 9.58 16.64
C ARG A 234 -3.71 9.20 15.32
N GLY A 235 -3.50 7.90 15.12
CA GLY A 235 -2.80 7.36 13.95
C GLY A 235 -3.75 7.08 12.78
N ARG A 236 -3.14 6.65 11.68
CA ARG A 236 -3.86 6.27 10.46
C ARG A 236 -3.29 4.99 9.90
N VAL A 237 -4.16 4.06 9.56
CA VAL A 237 -3.77 2.76 9.00
C VAL A 237 -4.43 2.57 7.65
N PHE A 238 -3.64 2.22 6.65
CA PHE A 238 -4.10 1.80 5.34
C PHE A 238 -3.70 0.35 5.11
N VAL A 239 -4.60 -0.44 4.55
CA VAL A 239 -4.39 -1.87 4.27
C VAL A 239 -4.71 -2.18 2.81
N SER A 240 -3.85 -2.98 2.19
CA SER A 240 -4.01 -3.60 0.87
C SER A 240 -3.91 -5.12 1.02
N VAL A 241 -4.95 -5.86 0.64
CA VAL A 241 -4.87 -7.32 0.53
C VAL A 241 -4.09 -7.75 -0.71
N PRO A 242 -4.29 -7.18 -1.94
CA PRO A 242 -3.41 -7.45 -3.07
C PRO A 242 -1.95 -7.08 -2.80
N GLY A 243 -1.03 -7.82 -3.42
CA GLY A 243 0.42 -7.66 -3.28
C GLY A 243 1.18 -8.98 -3.29
N HIS A 244 0.54 -10.06 -3.76
CA HIS A 244 1.15 -11.39 -3.83
C HIS A 244 2.24 -11.45 -4.91
N TYR A 245 1.95 -10.91 -6.10
CA TYR A 245 2.83 -10.99 -7.26
C TYR A 245 3.68 -9.74 -7.44
N SER A 246 4.91 -9.95 -7.92
CA SER A 246 5.85 -8.86 -8.22
C SER A 246 5.29 -7.87 -9.23
N TRP A 247 4.59 -8.34 -10.28
CA TRP A 247 4.00 -7.46 -11.29
C TRP A 247 2.92 -6.52 -10.75
N THR A 248 2.28 -6.86 -9.62
CA THR A 248 1.26 -5.99 -9.00
C THR A 248 1.88 -4.67 -8.57
N PHE A 249 3.13 -4.69 -8.12
CA PHE A 249 3.89 -3.49 -7.76
C PHE A 249 4.35 -2.67 -8.96
N ASP A 250 4.28 -3.23 -10.18
CA ASP A 250 4.54 -2.53 -11.43
C ASP A 250 3.27 -2.02 -12.12
N ASP A 251 2.07 -2.42 -11.65
CA ASP A 251 0.80 -1.88 -12.10
C ASP A 251 0.62 -0.44 -11.60
N PRO A 252 0.55 0.57 -12.48
CA PRO A 252 0.47 1.97 -12.07
C PRO A 252 -0.81 2.33 -11.30
N LEU A 253 -1.93 1.64 -11.52
CA LEU A 253 -3.16 1.88 -10.75
C LEU A 253 -3.02 1.34 -9.33
N TYR A 254 -2.37 0.20 -9.15
CA TYR A 254 -2.02 -0.30 -7.84
C TYR A 254 -1.04 0.62 -7.12
N ARG A 255 0.00 1.12 -7.82
CA ARG A 255 0.94 2.11 -7.26
C ARG A 255 0.23 3.37 -6.76
N ILE A 256 -0.75 3.89 -7.50
CA ILE A 256 -1.54 5.04 -7.05
C ILE A 256 -2.22 4.75 -5.72
N LEU A 257 -2.82 3.56 -5.55
CA LEU A 257 -3.47 3.19 -4.29
C LEU A 257 -2.48 3.13 -3.13
N ILE A 258 -1.34 2.46 -3.33
CA ILE A 258 -0.32 2.34 -2.27
C ILE A 258 0.31 3.71 -1.96
N PHE A 259 0.67 4.50 -2.95
CA PHE A 259 1.25 5.83 -2.74
C PHE A 259 0.31 6.78 -2.03
N ARG A 260 -0.97 6.78 -2.43
CA ARG A 260 -2.00 7.55 -1.72
C ARG A 260 -2.23 7.02 -0.31
N GLY A 261 -2.15 5.70 -0.10
CA GLY A 261 -2.21 5.08 1.22
C GLY A 261 -1.07 5.54 2.12
N ILE A 262 0.17 5.54 1.62
CA ILE A 262 1.36 6.03 2.34
C ILE A 262 1.21 7.53 2.68
N ALA A 263 0.87 8.35 1.69
CA ALA A 263 0.71 9.78 1.91
C ALA A 263 -0.40 10.09 2.93
N TRP A 264 -1.56 9.44 2.78
CA TRP A 264 -2.68 9.63 3.69
C TRP A 264 -2.35 9.19 5.13
N SER A 265 -1.71 8.04 5.30
CA SER A 265 -1.31 7.55 6.62
C SER A 265 -0.30 8.48 7.30
N ALA A 266 0.55 9.14 6.51
CA ALA A 266 1.49 10.15 6.97
C ALA A 266 0.85 11.53 7.28
N GLY A 267 -0.44 11.71 6.99
CA GLY A 267 -1.10 13.03 7.08
C GLY A 267 -0.72 14.00 5.99
N GLU A 268 -0.17 13.50 4.88
CA GLU A 268 0.27 14.28 3.72
C GLU A 268 -0.81 14.35 2.62
N PRO A 269 -0.71 15.30 1.69
CA PRO A 269 -1.54 15.31 0.49
C PRO A 269 -1.41 13.99 -0.26
N VAL A 270 -2.53 13.35 -0.58
CA VAL A 270 -2.54 12.01 -1.20
C VAL A 270 -1.83 11.95 -2.56
N ASP A 271 -1.68 13.07 -3.23
CA ASP A 271 -1.02 13.14 -4.54
C ASP A 271 0.50 13.39 -4.45
N ARG A 272 1.07 13.43 -3.24
CA ARG A 272 2.49 13.70 -3.01
C ARG A 272 3.42 12.84 -3.86
N PHE A 273 3.05 11.59 -4.10
CA PHE A 273 3.86 10.63 -4.83
C PHE A 273 3.40 10.40 -6.28
N ASN A 274 2.42 11.14 -6.79
CA ASN A 274 1.94 10.99 -8.17
C ASN A 274 3.05 11.03 -9.23
N PRO A 275 4.09 11.90 -9.11
CA PRO A 275 5.19 11.91 -10.09
C PRO A 275 5.99 10.60 -10.17
N LEU A 276 5.92 9.75 -9.13
CA LEU A 276 6.63 8.48 -9.09
C LEU A 276 5.86 7.34 -9.79
N VAL A 277 4.56 7.50 -10.01
CA VAL A 277 3.70 6.44 -10.55
C VAL A 277 4.22 5.84 -11.86
N PRO A 278 4.63 6.62 -12.88
CA PRO A 278 5.08 6.07 -14.15
C PRO A 278 6.50 5.49 -14.13
N LEU A 279 7.29 5.74 -13.07
CA LEU A 279 8.70 5.36 -13.03
C LEU A 279 8.86 3.84 -12.93
N GLY A 280 9.31 3.20 -14.01
CA GLY A 280 9.44 1.73 -14.09
C GLY A 280 8.12 0.97 -14.05
N ALA A 281 6.99 1.63 -14.18
CA ALA A 281 5.67 0.98 -14.20
C ALA A 281 5.40 0.27 -15.54
N SER A 282 4.50 -0.71 -15.49
CA SER A 282 4.02 -1.44 -16.67
C SER A 282 2.99 -0.58 -17.43
N LEU A 283 3.47 0.25 -18.35
CA LEU A 283 2.69 1.21 -19.16
C LEU A 283 2.88 0.96 -20.65
N GLN A 284 1.82 1.19 -21.40
CA GLN A 284 1.81 1.26 -22.87
C GLN A 284 1.21 2.60 -23.34
N ASP A 285 1.60 3.00 -24.56
CA ASP A 285 1.10 4.22 -25.19
C ASP A 285 -0.34 4.07 -25.65
#